data_a8525e8fdf3bb962b859b6849e125f3f
#
_entry.id   a8525e8fdf3bb962b859b6849e125f3f
#
_cell.length_a   1.000
_cell.length_b   1.000
_cell.length_c   1.000
_cell.angle_alpha   90.00
_cell.angle_beta   90.00
_cell.angle_gamma   90.00
#
_symmetry.space_group_name_H-M   'P 1'
#
loop_
_entity.id
_entity.type
_entity.pdbx_description
1 polymer ?
#
loop_
_entity_poly.entity_id
_entity_poly.type
_entity_poly.pdbx_seq_one_letter_code
_entity_poly.pdbx_strand_id
1 'polypeptide(L)'
;MRILLDNVAGNIRKALPLETAGQQMIRDFKGQRFADIARNVVELIDRNLYERSCDVRWWATDSAVVNALQDEGADALSYACERLATILRSYTVYLDLWVADRNGQVVATGRGERFPNAVGQRVAQEEWFVKGMKTADGDDFAVCDIGRNSVLGNAQTATYSTAIREGGKVNGQVLGVLGIFFDWEPQ
;
A
#
# COMPACT_ATOMS: atom_id res chain seq x y z
N MET A 1 -11.81 -62.85 39.06
CA MET A 1 -11.51 -61.44 39.33
C MET A 1 -10.15 -60.98 38.77
N ARG A 2 -9.03 -61.74 38.96
CA ARG A 2 -7.69 -61.39 38.50
C ARG A 2 -7.59 -61.26 36.97
N ILE A 3 -8.16 -62.20 36.19
CA ILE A 3 -8.15 -62.22 34.73
C ILE A 3 -8.88 -60.99 34.11
N LEU A 4 -9.93 -60.54 34.75
CA LEU A 4 -10.68 -59.33 34.30
C LEU A 4 -9.87 -58.04 34.50
N LEU A 5 -9.15 -57.94 35.61
CA LEU A 5 -8.25 -56.78 35.89
C LEU A 5 -7.07 -56.74 34.94
N ASP A 6 -6.48 -57.88 34.60
CA ASP A 6 -5.37 -57.99 33.65
C ASP A 6 -5.80 -57.60 32.22
N ASN A 7 -7.02 -57.97 31.81
CA ASN A 7 -7.58 -57.59 30.52
C ASN A 7 -7.91 -56.11 30.45
N VAL A 8 -8.46 -55.53 31.52
CA VAL A 8 -8.72 -54.08 31.59
C VAL A 8 -7.43 -53.28 31.58
N ALA A 9 -6.40 -53.68 32.33
CA ALA A 9 -5.09 -53.06 32.35
C ALA A 9 -4.39 -53.16 30.97
N GLY A 10 -4.55 -54.28 30.27
CA GLY A 10 -4.05 -54.47 28.92
C GLY A 10 -4.69 -53.56 27.86
N ASN A 11 -6.02 -53.38 27.99
CA ASN A 11 -6.75 -52.46 27.09
C ASN A 11 -6.41 -51.00 27.34
N ILE A 12 -6.26 -50.60 28.61
CA ILE A 12 -5.83 -49.22 28.96
C ILE A 12 -4.41 -48.93 28.42
N ARG A 13 -3.47 -49.88 28.55
CA ARG A 13 -2.11 -49.72 28.02
C ARG A 13 -2.07 -49.60 26.49
N LYS A 14 -3.03 -50.18 25.77
CA LYS A 14 -3.17 -50.04 24.31
C LYS A 14 -3.87 -48.75 23.92
N ALA A 15 -4.81 -48.26 24.72
CA ALA A 15 -5.58 -47.07 24.42
C ALA A 15 -4.78 -45.76 24.66
N LEU A 16 -3.98 -45.68 25.71
CA LEU A 16 -3.17 -44.52 26.07
C LEU A 16 -2.24 -44.02 24.95
N PRO A 17 -1.46 -44.89 24.27
CA PRO A 17 -0.62 -44.44 23.14
C PRO A 17 -1.43 -43.92 21.96
N LEU A 18 -2.62 -44.49 21.69
CA LEU A 18 -3.51 -44.05 20.61
C LEU A 18 -4.10 -42.66 20.91
N GLU A 19 -4.49 -42.40 22.15
CA GLU A 19 -4.98 -41.09 22.58
C GLU A 19 -3.89 -40.01 22.47
N THR A 20 -2.67 -40.35 22.93
CA THR A 20 -1.53 -39.43 22.83
C THR A 20 -1.16 -39.13 21.35
N ALA A 21 -1.14 -40.14 20.48
CA ALA A 21 -0.90 -39.99 19.07
C ALA A 21 -2.00 -39.14 18.38
N GLY A 22 -3.27 -39.36 18.75
CA GLY A 22 -4.40 -38.56 18.25
C GLY A 22 -4.30 -37.09 18.65
N GLN A 23 -3.95 -36.80 19.92
CA GLN A 23 -3.76 -35.45 20.41
C GLN A 23 -2.55 -34.76 19.72
N GLN A 24 -1.48 -35.50 19.46
CA GLN A 24 -0.33 -34.97 18.73
C GLN A 24 -0.69 -34.64 17.28
N MET A 25 -1.39 -35.54 16.60
CA MET A 25 -1.85 -35.32 15.22
C MET A 25 -2.78 -34.09 15.11
N ILE A 26 -3.67 -33.90 16.07
CA ILE A 26 -4.54 -32.69 16.12
C ILE A 26 -3.70 -31.41 16.30
N ARG A 27 -2.69 -31.44 17.19
CA ARG A 27 -1.79 -30.28 17.39
C ARG A 27 -0.99 -29.98 16.12
N ASP A 28 -0.43 -30.99 15.48
CA ASP A 28 0.35 -30.83 14.27
C ASP A 28 -0.50 -30.31 13.10
N PHE A 29 -1.72 -30.84 12.94
CA PHE A 29 -2.67 -30.37 11.95
C PHE A 29 -3.09 -28.91 12.18
N LYS A 30 -3.39 -28.53 13.43
CA LYS A 30 -3.71 -27.14 13.77
C LYS A 30 -2.51 -26.22 13.52
N GLY A 31 -1.30 -26.64 13.93
CA GLY A 31 -0.07 -25.88 13.71
C GLY A 31 0.19 -25.65 12.22
N GLN A 32 0.06 -26.68 11.40
CA GLN A 32 0.24 -26.60 9.97
C GLN A 32 -0.81 -25.67 9.31
N ARG A 33 -2.07 -25.77 9.72
CA ARG A 33 -3.14 -24.89 9.23
C ARG A 33 -2.89 -23.42 9.58
N PHE A 34 -2.41 -23.13 10.78
CA PHE A 34 -2.06 -21.76 11.17
C PHE A 34 -0.86 -21.24 10.35
N ALA A 35 0.14 -22.06 10.11
CA ALA A 35 1.27 -21.69 9.27
C ALA A 35 0.84 -21.39 7.82
N ASP A 36 -0.07 -22.20 7.25
CA ASP A 36 -0.61 -21.99 5.91
C ASP A 36 -1.44 -20.70 5.84
N ILE A 37 -2.29 -20.43 6.84
CA ILE A 37 -3.05 -19.18 6.92
C ILE A 37 -2.10 -17.98 7.01
N ALA A 38 -1.09 -18.05 7.87
CA ALA A 38 -0.11 -16.96 8.02
C ALA A 38 0.65 -16.70 6.70
N ARG A 39 1.06 -17.75 5.99
CA ARG A 39 1.70 -17.63 4.68
C ARG A 39 0.76 -16.96 3.67
N ASN A 40 -0.48 -17.40 3.57
CA ASN A 40 -1.46 -16.81 2.65
C ASN A 40 -1.70 -15.32 2.96
N VAL A 41 -1.75 -14.93 4.23
CA VAL A 41 -1.89 -13.52 4.64
C VAL A 41 -0.67 -12.71 4.20
N VAL A 42 0.54 -13.23 4.42
CA VAL A 42 1.78 -12.55 3.98
C VAL A 42 1.80 -12.38 2.45
N GLU A 43 1.45 -13.43 1.69
CA GLU A 43 1.38 -13.37 0.22
C GLU A 43 0.34 -12.36 -0.27
N LEU A 44 -0.81 -12.24 0.41
CA LEU A 44 -1.83 -11.24 0.09
C LEU A 44 -1.33 -9.81 0.36
N ILE A 45 -0.65 -9.61 1.49
CA ILE A 45 -0.05 -8.30 1.83
C ILE A 45 1.02 -7.94 0.80
N ASP A 46 1.95 -8.85 0.51
CA ASP A 46 3.03 -8.63 -0.44
C ASP A 46 2.50 -8.24 -1.83
N ARG A 47 1.51 -8.98 -2.33
CA ARG A 47 0.85 -8.65 -3.59
C ARG A 47 0.21 -7.27 -3.56
N ASN A 48 -0.51 -6.95 -2.48
CA ASN A 48 -1.18 -5.67 -2.34
C ASN A 48 -0.17 -4.51 -2.36
N LEU A 49 0.93 -4.64 -1.62
CA LEU A 49 1.99 -3.63 -1.59
C LEU A 49 2.71 -3.51 -2.94
N TYR A 50 2.92 -4.63 -3.65
CA TYR A 50 3.47 -4.63 -5.00
C TYR A 50 2.58 -3.86 -5.99
N GLU A 51 1.26 -4.07 -5.95
CA GLU A 51 0.31 -3.32 -6.78
C GLU A 51 0.43 -1.80 -6.57
N ARG A 52 0.63 -1.34 -5.33
CA ARG A 52 0.84 0.10 -5.05
C ARG A 52 2.09 0.64 -5.74
N SER A 53 3.15 -0.15 -5.81
CA SER A 53 4.37 0.23 -6.53
C SER A 53 4.13 0.34 -8.04
N CYS A 54 3.27 -0.49 -8.61
CA CYS A 54 2.87 -0.41 -10.01
C CYS A 54 2.00 0.83 -10.27
N ASP A 55 1.02 1.08 -9.41
CA ASP A 55 0.09 2.20 -9.51
C ASP A 55 0.83 3.55 -9.54
N VAL A 56 1.75 3.78 -8.60
CA VAL A 56 2.46 5.06 -8.51
C VAL A 56 3.32 5.32 -9.74
N ARG A 57 4.02 4.30 -10.25
CA ARG A 57 4.84 4.43 -11.46
C ARG A 57 3.99 4.68 -12.70
N TRP A 58 2.89 3.95 -12.84
CA TRP A 58 2.00 4.09 -13.99
C TRP A 58 1.31 5.46 -13.99
N TRP A 59 0.74 5.89 -12.87
CA TRP A 59 0.04 7.17 -12.82
C TRP A 59 0.98 8.38 -12.93
N ALA A 60 2.24 8.24 -12.56
CA ALA A 60 3.24 9.29 -12.79
C ALA A 60 3.52 9.54 -14.28
N THR A 61 3.17 8.61 -15.17
CA THR A 61 3.29 8.76 -16.63
C THR A 61 2.00 9.25 -17.30
N ASP A 62 0.90 9.42 -16.55
CA ASP A 62 -0.35 9.93 -17.12
C ASP A 62 -0.15 11.34 -17.69
N SER A 63 -0.59 11.54 -18.92
CA SER A 63 -0.36 12.80 -19.64
C SER A 63 -0.98 14.01 -18.92
N ALA A 64 -2.10 13.85 -18.22
CA ALA A 64 -2.68 14.92 -17.43
C ALA A 64 -1.78 15.34 -16.26
N VAL A 65 -1.15 14.36 -15.60
CA VAL A 65 -0.22 14.59 -14.49
C VAL A 65 1.08 15.26 -14.98
N VAL A 66 1.62 14.78 -16.10
CA VAL A 66 2.82 15.34 -16.71
C VAL A 66 2.59 16.76 -17.20
N ASN A 67 1.49 17.01 -17.93
CA ASN A 67 1.17 18.32 -18.49
C ASN A 67 0.89 19.36 -17.41
N ALA A 68 0.30 18.95 -16.27
CA ALA A 68 0.09 19.85 -15.14
C ALA A 68 1.38 20.51 -14.62
N LEU A 69 2.53 19.83 -14.78
CA LEU A 69 3.84 20.34 -14.38
C LEU A 69 4.66 20.94 -15.51
N GLN A 70 4.27 20.74 -16.78
CA GLN A 70 4.93 21.31 -17.94
C GLN A 70 4.29 22.63 -18.38
N ASP A 71 2.95 22.68 -18.41
CA ASP A 71 2.22 23.79 -18.95
C ASP A 71 1.84 24.85 -17.89
N GLU A 72 1.86 24.46 -16.60
CA GLU A 72 1.54 25.30 -15.43
C GLU A 72 0.27 26.17 -15.55
N GLY A 73 -0.58 25.87 -16.55
CA GLY A 73 -1.82 26.58 -16.81
C GLY A 73 -2.96 26.09 -15.91
N ALA A 74 -3.89 26.99 -15.57
CA ALA A 74 -5.04 26.65 -14.73
C ALA A 74 -5.90 25.50 -15.30
N ASP A 75 -6.02 25.44 -16.63
CA ASP A 75 -6.76 24.39 -17.33
C ASP A 75 -6.07 23.02 -17.21
N ALA A 76 -4.74 22.98 -17.33
CA ALA A 76 -3.96 21.75 -17.16
C ALA A 76 -4.03 21.22 -15.72
N LEU A 77 -3.96 22.11 -14.73
CA LEU A 77 -4.12 21.75 -13.32
C LEU A 77 -5.53 21.23 -13.01
N SER A 78 -6.57 21.90 -13.52
CA SER A 78 -7.95 21.45 -13.37
C SER A 78 -8.17 20.07 -13.98
N TYR A 79 -7.66 19.85 -15.19
CA TYR A 79 -7.74 18.55 -15.86
C TYR A 79 -6.99 17.46 -15.11
N ALA A 80 -5.82 17.75 -14.53
CA ALA A 80 -5.11 16.80 -13.68
C ALA A 80 -5.92 16.41 -12.45
N CYS A 81 -6.55 17.38 -11.77
CA CYS A 81 -7.42 17.09 -10.63
C CYS A 81 -8.60 16.17 -11.02
N GLU A 82 -9.27 16.45 -12.14
CA GLU A 82 -10.38 15.62 -12.67
C GLU A 82 -9.90 14.18 -13.01
N ARG A 83 -8.71 14.10 -13.60
CA ARG A 83 -8.11 12.80 -13.95
C ARG A 83 -7.76 11.98 -12.72
N LEU A 84 -7.11 12.59 -11.72
CA LEU A 84 -6.83 11.96 -10.42
C LEU A 84 -8.11 11.54 -9.70
N ALA A 85 -9.15 12.39 -9.70
CA ALA A 85 -10.45 12.05 -9.15
C ALA A 85 -11.10 10.85 -9.85
N THR A 86 -10.91 10.74 -11.17
CA THR A 86 -11.41 9.60 -11.97
C THR A 86 -10.70 8.31 -11.56
N ILE A 87 -9.39 8.34 -11.37
CA ILE A 87 -8.61 7.20 -10.87
C ILE A 87 -9.15 6.78 -9.48
N LEU A 88 -9.30 7.72 -8.56
CA LEU A 88 -9.75 7.46 -7.19
C LEU A 88 -11.18 6.93 -7.08
N ARG A 89 -12.04 7.15 -8.08
CA ARG A 89 -13.36 6.50 -8.13
C ARG A 89 -13.27 4.99 -8.34
N SER A 90 -12.23 4.53 -9.03
CA SER A 90 -12.00 3.11 -9.32
C SER A 90 -11.12 2.42 -8.27
N TYR A 91 -10.32 3.19 -7.54
CA TYR A 91 -9.34 2.70 -6.56
C TYR A 91 -9.70 3.21 -5.16
N THR A 92 -10.55 2.46 -4.46
CA THR A 92 -11.09 2.86 -3.15
C THR A 92 -10.09 2.80 -2.00
N VAL A 93 -8.98 2.11 -2.20
CA VAL A 93 -7.93 1.89 -1.19
C VAL A 93 -7.04 3.11 -0.94
N TYR A 94 -7.16 4.16 -1.74
CA TYR A 94 -6.39 5.40 -1.55
C TYR A 94 -7.23 6.50 -0.94
N LEU A 95 -6.63 7.19 0.02
CA LEU A 95 -7.23 8.42 0.58
C LEU A 95 -7.16 9.57 -0.40
N ASP A 96 -6.00 9.76 -1.04
CA ASP A 96 -5.81 10.78 -2.07
C ASP A 96 -4.56 10.50 -2.91
N LEU A 97 -4.42 11.24 -4.01
CA LEU A 97 -3.26 11.30 -4.90
C LEU A 97 -2.85 12.77 -5.04
N TRP A 98 -1.58 13.07 -4.80
CA TRP A 98 -1.06 14.44 -4.87
C TRP A 98 0.04 14.57 -5.90
N VAL A 99 -0.06 15.63 -6.70
CA VAL A 99 1.01 16.07 -7.59
C VAL A 99 1.68 17.29 -6.96
N ALA A 100 2.98 17.20 -6.69
CA ALA A 100 3.78 18.30 -6.19
C ALA A 100 4.80 18.74 -7.24
N ASP A 101 4.98 20.05 -7.41
CA ASP A 101 5.98 20.62 -8.30
C ASP A 101 7.41 20.44 -7.76
N ARG A 102 8.41 20.90 -8.50
CA ARG A 102 9.83 20.82 -8.09
C ARG A 102 10.16 21.56 -6.80
N ASN A 103 9.35 22.56 -6.45
CA ASN A 103 9.54 23.37 -5.24
C ASN A 103 8.86 22.71 -4.02
N GLY A 104 8.20 21.58 -4.22
CA GLY A 104 7.43 20.88 -3.19
C GLY A 104 6.12 21.58 -2.84
N GLN A 105 5.49 22.27 -3.80
CA GLN A 105 4.13 22.76 -3.64
C GLN A 105 3.16 21.76 -4.28
N VAL A 106 2.14 21.32 -3.54
CA VAL A 106 1.07 20.48 -4.08
C VAL A 106 0.21 21.34 -5.02
N VAL A 107 0.18 20.96 -6.31
CA VAL A 107 -0.53 21.70 -7.37
C VAL A 107 -1.80 21.03 -7.84
N ALA A 108 -1.94 19.71 -7.64
CA ALA A 108 -3.15 18.97 -7.97
C ALA A 108 -3.41 17.83 -6.96
N THR A 109 -4.70 17.55 -6.75
CA THR A 109 -5.20 16.48 -5.87
C THR A 109 -6.44 15.83 -6.47
N GLY A 110 -6.66 14.56 -6.18
CA GLY A 110 -7.82 13.85 -6.69
C GLY A 110 -9.08 14.00 -5.83
N ARG A 111 -8.96 14.44 -4.58
CA ARG A 111 -10.10 14.60 -3.65
C ARG A 111 -10.12 15.99 -3.00
N GLY A 112 -9.93 17.04 -3.80
CA GLY A 112 -9.94 18.42 -3.32
C GLY A 112 -11.21 18.83 -2.57
N GLU A 113 -12.38 18.29 -2.92
CA GLU A 113 -13.62 18.53 -2.17
C GLU A 113 -13.58 17.96 -0.75
N ARG A 114 -12.98 16.78 -0.59
CA ARG A 114 -12.82 16.13 0.72
C ARG A 114 -11.68 16.75 1.53
N PHE A 115 -10.60 17.13 0.85
CA PHE A 115 -9.38 17.66 1.45
C PHE A 115 -9.00 19.02 0.84
N PRO A 116 -9.77 20.08 1.11
CA PRO A 116 -9.63 21.38 0.44
C PRO A 116 -8.28 22.07 0.73
N ASN A 117 -7.60 21.66 1.79
CA ASN A 117 -6.30 22.21 2.16
C ASN A 117 -5.12 21.45 1.52
N ALA A 118 -5.35 20.45 0.67
CA ALA A 118 -4.28 19.66 0.06
C ALA A 118 -3.51 20.48 -0.98
N VAL A 119 -4.23 21.14 -1.91
CA VAL A 119 -3.60 22.05 -2.88
C VAL A 119 -3.00 23.25 -2.17
N GLY A 120 -1.78 23.61 -2.53
CA GLY A 120 -1.00 24.68 -1.91
C GLY A 120 -0.16 24.25 -0.71
N GLN A 121 -0.30 23.01 -0.23
CA GLN A 121 0.58 22.48 0.82
C GLN A 121 2.05 22.51 0.37
N ARG A 122 2.93 22.82 1.32
CA ARG A 122 4.39 22.77 1.11
C ARG A 122 4.93 21.47 1.69
N VAL A 123 5.34 20.58 0.80
CA VAL A 123 5.79 19.22 1.12
C VAL A 123 7.28 19.01 0.84
N ALA A 124 8.04 20.08 0.60
CA ALA A 124 9.46 20.01 0.25
C ALA A 124 10.33 19.30 1.30
N GLN A 125 9.89 19.25 2.56
CA GLN A 125 10.59 18.58 3.66
C GLN A 125 9.96 17.23 4.01
N GLU A 126 8.83 16.88 3.42
CA GLU A 126 8.16 15.61 3.65
C GLU A 126 8.98 14.46 3.07
N GLU A 127 9.08 13.38 3.83
CA GLU A 127 9.92 12.22 3.47
C GLU A 127 9.57 11.65 2.09
N TRP A 128 8.27 11.50 1.80
CA TRP A 128 7.78 10.97 0.54
C TRP A 128 8.19 11.84 -0.66
N PHE A 129 8.15 13.18 -0.50
CA PHE A 129 8.57 14.10 -1.55
C PHE A 129 10.09 14.02 -1.78
N VAL A 130 10.87 14.08 -0.70
CA VAL A 130 12.34 14.02 -0.77
C VAL A 130 12.82 12.72 -1.39
N LYS A 131 12.20 11.59 -1.02
CA LYS A 131 12.52 10.28 -1.59
C LYS A 131 12.06 10.17 -3.05
N GLY A 132 10.86 10.64 -3.37
CA GLY A 132 10.31 10.64 -4.74
C GLY A 132 11.18 11.45 -5.71
N MET A 133 11.67 12.62 -5.32
CA MET A 133 12.61 13.42 -6.11
C MET A 133 13.93 12.71 -6.41
N LYS A 134 14.33 11.73 -5.61
CA LYS A 134 15.59 10.99 -5.73
C LYS A 134 15.47 9.67 -6.46
N THR A 135 14.28 9.30 -6.95
CA THR A 135 14.11 8.08 -7.74
C THR A 135 15.00 8.14 -8.98
N ALA A 136 15.70 7.04 -9.26
CA ALA A 136 16.74 6.98 -10.28
C ALA A 136 16.17 7.19 -11.69
N ASP A 137 15.03 6.56 -11.96
CA ASP A 137 14.35 6.60 -13.26
C ASP A 137 12.81 6.44 -13.08
N GLY A 138 12.09 6.24 -14.18
CA GLY A 138 10.62 6.10 -14.18
C GLY A 138 10.14 4.73 -13.69
N ASP A 139 11.03 3.75 -13.55
CA ASP A 139 10.72 2.44 -13.02
C ASP A 139 11.01 2.34 -11.51
N ASP A 140 11.65 3.35 -10.93
CA ASP A 140 11.96 3.45 -9.51
C ASP A 140 10.84 4.13 -8.73
N PHE A 141 10.71 3.78 -7.46
CA PHE A 141 9.73 4.36 -6.54
C PHE A 141 10.27 4.36 -5.11
N ALA A 142 9.66 5.16 -4.26
CA ALA A 142 9.95 5.21 -2.84
C ALA A 142 8.72 4.88 -2.02
N VAL A 143 8.95 4.29 -0.85
CA VAL A 143 7.91 4.00 0.15
C VAL A 143 8.28 4.68 1.45
N CYS A 144 7.30 5.31 2.08
CA CYS A 144 7.40 5.79 3.46
C CYS A 144 6.57 4.90 4.36
N ASP A 145 7.07 4.71 5.57
CA ASP A 145 6.39 3.91 6.59
C ASP A 145 5.02 4.53 6.94
N ILE A 146 4.20 3.73 7.62
CA ILE A 146 2.86 4.16 8.03
C ILE A 146 2.97 5.34 8.98
N GLY A 147 2.34 6.44 8.60
CA GLY A 147 2.31 7.68 9.36
C GLY A 147 0.94 8.34 9.35
N ARG A 148 0.71 9.28 10.26
CA ARG A 148 -0.53 10.07 10.26
C ARG A 148 -0.36 11.32 9.39
N ASN A 149 -1.32 11.54 8.49
CA ASN A 149 -1.35 12.73 7.64
C ASN A 149 -2.44 13.69 8.13
N SER A 150 -2.02 14.83 8.68
CA SER A 150 -2.93 15.83 9.25
C SER A 150 -3.85 16.48 8.21
N VAL A 151 -3.40 16.62 6.97
CA VAL A 151 -4.19 17.18 5.87
C VAL A 151 -5.25 16.19 5.39
N LEU A 152 -4.97 14.89 5.49
CA LEU A 152 -5.90 13.81 5.14
C LEU A 152 -6.75 13.34 6.34
N GLY A 153 -7.15 14.26 7.21
CA GLY A 153 -8.01 13.95 8.37
C GLY A 153 -7.30 13.18 9.47
N ASN A 154 -5.98 13.28 9.56
CA ASN A 154 -5.15 12.55 10.52
C ASN A 154 -5.20 11.02 10.37
N ALA A 155 -5.59 10.54 9.18
CA ALA A 155 -5.63 9.11 8.85
C ALA A 155 -4.23 8.49 8.79
N GLN A 156 -4.14 7.19 9.07
CA GLN A 156 -2.91 6.41 8.92
C GLN A 156 -2.71 6.06 7.45
N THR A 157 -1.60 6.49 6.87
CA THR A 157 -1.29 6.24 5.46
C THR A 157 0.09 5.61 5.30
N ALA A 158 0.20 4.63 4.42
CA ALA A 158 1.46 4.27 3.80
C ALA A 158 1.58 5.08 2.50
N THR A 159 2.69 5.78 2.30
CA THR A 159 2.84 6.68 1.16
C THR A 159 3.86 6.11 0.17
N TYR A 160 3.41 5.93 -1.08
CA TYR A 160 4.28 5.60 -2.21
C TYR A 160 4.49 6.85 -3.04
N SER A 161 5.69 7.03 -3.56
CA SER A 161 6.01 8.20 -4.38
C SER A 161 7.01 7.88 -5.46
N THR A 162 6.94 8.62 -6.56
CA THR A 162 7.94 8.58 -7.64
C THR A 162 8.02 9.93 -8.33
N ALA A 163 9.14 10.20 -9.01
CA ALA A 163 9.29 11.39 -9.81
C ALA A 163 8.37 11.36 -11.04
N ILE A 164 7.66 12.46 -11.27
CA ILE A 164 6.99 12.75 -12.53
C ILE A 164 8.04 13.28 -13.49
N ARG A 165 8.13 12.68 -14.68
CA ARG A 165 9.19 12.99 -15.64
C ARG A 165 8.64 13.53 -16.94
N GLU A 166 9.44 14.36 -17.59
CA GLU A 166 9.12 14.99 -18.86
C GLU A 166 8.67 13.98 -19.92
N GLY A 167 7.47 14.24 -20.46
CA GLY A 167 6.82 13.39 -21.45
C GLY A 167 6.47 11.98 -20.95
N GLY A 168 6.46 11.72 -19.63
CA GLY A 168 6.25 10.40 -19.04
C GLY A 168 7.35 9.39 -19.37
N LYS A 169 8.53 9.87 -19.81
CA LYS A 169 9.65 9.02 -20.22
C LYS A 169 10.46 8.54 -19.03
N VAL A 170 10.89 7.27 -19.06
CA VAL A 170 11.68 6.65 -17.98
C VAL A 170 12.90 7.50 -17.58
N ASN A 171 13.63 8.06 -18.54
CA ASN A 171 14.82 8.89 -18.32
C ASN A 171 14.57 10.38 -18.57
N GLY A 172 13.29 10.83 -18.51
CA GLY A 172 12.93 12.23 -18.67
C GLY A 172 13.42 13.09 -17.50
N GLN A 173 13.54 14.41 -17.74
CA GLN A 173 13.86 15.35 -16.68
C GLN A 173 12.77 15.32 -15.60
N VAL A 174 13.17 15.35 -14.32
CA VAL A 174 12.21 15.38 -13.20
C VAL A 174 11.46 16.72 -13.19
N LEU A 175 10.14 16.65 -13.21
CA LEU A 175 9.23 17.81 -13.16
C LEU A 175 8.64 18.05 -11.76
N GLY A 176 8.49 17.00 -10.98
CA GLY A 176 7.91 17.01 -9.65
C GLY A 176 7.74 15.59 -9.14
N VAL A 177 6.83 15.38 -8.20
CA VAL A 177 6.58 14.09 -7.54
C VAL A 177 5.10 13.78 -7.51
N LEU A 178 4.74 12.54 -7.83
CA LEU A 178 3.45 11.95 -7.50
C LEU A 178 3.56 11.24 -6.15
N GLY A 179 2.69 11.59 -5.21
CA GLY A 179 2.48 10.87 -3.96
C GLY A 179 1.10 10.20 -3.96
N ILE A 180 1.06 8.91 -3.64
CA ILE A 180 -0.19 8.17 -3.46
C ILE A 180 -0.32 7.75 -2.01
N PHE A 181 -1.44 8.09 -1.38
CA PHE A 181 -1.68 7.88 0.05
C PHE A 181 -2.61 6.69 0.24
N PHE A 182 -2.01 5.53 0.47
CA PHE A 182 -2.73 4.29 0.73
C PHE A 182 -3.34 4.33 2.13
N ASP A 183 -4.66 4.09 2.22
CA ASP A 183 -5.38 4.02 3.49
C ASP A 183 -5.01 2.75 4.25
N TRP A 184 -4.40 2.93 5.43
CA TRP A 184 -3.99 1.80 6.28
C TRP A 184 -5.02 1.47 7.36
N GLU A 185 -6.07 2.27 7.50
CA GLU A 185 -7.14 1.96 8.44
C GLU A 185 -8.02 0.83 7.89
N PRO A 186 -8.42 -0.14 8.72
CA PRO A 186 -9.33 -1.21 8.27
C PRO A 186 -10.66 -0.60 7.85
N GLN A 187 -11.10 -0.93 6.65
CA GLN A 187 -12.42 -0.57 6.12
C GLN A 187 -13.46 -1.58 6.55
#